data_81d3f248b167e1119c08db0cb17e7cb2
#
_entry.id   81d3f248b167e1119c08db0cb17e7cb2
#
_cell.length_a   1.000
_cell.length_b   1.000
_cell.length_c   1.000
_cell.angle_alpha   90.00
_cell.angle_beta   90.00
_cell.angle_gamma   90.00
#
_symmetry.space_group_name_H-M   'P 1'
#
loop_
_entity.id
_entity.type
_entity.pdbx_description
1 polymer ?
#
loop_
_entity_poly.entity_id
_entity_poly.type
_entity_poly.pdbx_seq_one_letter_code
_entity_poly.pdbx_strand_id
1 'polypeptide(L)'
;MKITIARRQLRLMAATVAALALGLTGAGSSPAASSAAADRPTAEIFATDNTAVITDPDDPRLHTRLTRFDHEVRGIVRANGATPVASKLLEGVFWSGDLKQATYERSREFGINRVGRDGLHHIAGVIAKTYHQESVLTFRRLPPTSPETDALEIEAAGVSASRLHDELVADPVARDKLGGGSVTVDGRLILIAPLGDLPLAREFTAKLGVDWQTAQVHYGDREFVG
;
A
#
# COMPACT_ATOMS: atom_id res chain seq x y z
N MET A 1 10.26 27.86 -7.28
CA MET A 1 8.90 28.03 -6.72
C MET A 1 8.73 26.93 -5.68
N LYS A 2 8.79 27.27 -4.38
CA LYS A 2 8.71 26.26 -3.29
C LYS A 2 7.26 25.92 -3.06
N ILE A 3 6.87 24.68 -3.35
CA ILE A 3 5.52 24.17 -3.04
C ILE A 3 5.54 23.69 -1.60
N THR A 4 4.89 24.44 -0.72
CA THR A 4 4.73 24.08 0.69
C THR A 4 3.44 23.28 0.83
N ILE A 5 3.55 21.97 1.02
CA ILE A 5 2.38 21.11 1.28
C ILE A 5 1.99 21.28 2.75
N ALA A 6 0.79 21.81 2.97
CA ALA A 6 0.25 22.05 4.29
C ALA A 6 -0.11 20.72 4.99
N ARG A 7 0.57 20.42 6.09
CA ARG A 7 0.24 19.32 7.01
C ARG A 7 -1.12 19.60 7.67
N ARG A 8 -2.16 18.88 7.29
CA ARG A 8 -3.40 18.82 8.09
C ARG A 8 -3.25 17.76 9.17
N GLN A 9 -3.13 18.22 10.39
CA GLN A 9 -3.24 17.41 11.61
C GLN A 9 -4.68 16.91 11.74
N LEU A 10 -4.89 15.61 11.68
CA LEU A 10 -6.17 14.97 12.01
C LEU A 10 -6.24 14.79 13.53
N ARG A 11 -7.19 15.47 14.16
CA ARG A 11 -7.51 15.30 15.59
C ARG A 11 -8.30 14.00 15.76
N LEU A 12 -7.80 13.11 16.64
CA LEU A 12 -8.51 11.93 17.12
C LEU A 12 -9.77 12.34 17.89
N MET A 13 -10.91 11.75 17.54
CA MET A 13 -12.05 11.59 18.42
C MET A 13 -12.18 10.12 18.80
N ALA A 14 -12.03 9.85 20.08
CA ALA A 14 -12.28 8.54 20.68
C ALA A 14 -13.79 8.29 20.76
N ALA A 15 -14.25 7.18 20.21
CA ALA A 15 -15.57 6.64 20.47
C ALA A 15 -15.44 5.20 20.97
N THR A 16 -15.82 5.02 22.22
CA THR A 16 -15.96 3.73 22.92
C THR A 16 -17.21 3.01 22.41
N VAL A 17 -17.07 1.75 21.97
CA VAL A 17 -18.20 0.84 21.76
C VAL A 17 -17.92 -0.50 22.41
N ALA A 18 -18.89 -0.92 23.21
CA ALA A 18 -18.90 -2.10 24.06
C ALA A 18 -19.01 -3.40 23.27
N ALA A 19 -18.37 -4.45 23.81
CA ALA A 19 -18.42 -5.81 23.34
C ALA A 19 -19.76 -6.48 23.61
N LEU A 20 -20.27 -7.25 22.65
CA LEU A 20 -21.21 -8.35 22.87
C LEU A 20 -20.63 -9.62 22.25
N ALA A 21 -20.29 -10.54 23.13
CA ALA A 21 -19.89 -11.90 22.80
C ALA A 21 -21.15 -12.77 22.54
N LEU A 22 -21.20 -13.42 21.40
CA LEU A 22 -22.08 -14.57 21.19
C LEU A 22 -21.25 -15.70 20.57
N GLY A 23 -21.07 -16.75 21.32
CA GLY A 23 -20.41 -17.97 20.91
C GLY A 23 -21.26 -18.78 19.94
N LEU A 24 -20.61 -19.37 18.96
CA LEU A 24 -21.07 -20.53 18.22
C LEU A 24 -19.89 -21.43 17.87
N THR A 25 -19.89 -22.58 18.54
CA THR A 25 -19.00 -23.71 18.26
C THR A 25 -19.40 -24.38 16.95
N GLY A 26 -18.46 -24.40 16.01
CA GLY A 26 -18.58 -25.17 14.78
C GLY A 26 -17.20 -25.69 14.39
N ALA A 27 -16.92 -26.97 14.72
CA ALA A 27 -15.74 -27.68 14.28
C ALA A 27 -15.85 -27.96 12.77
N GLY A 28 -15.10 -27.22 11.97
CA GLY A 28 -14.90 -27.48 10.55
C GLY A 28 -13.41 -27.48 10.26
N SER A 29 -12.84 -28.66 10.09
CA SER A 29 -11.44 -28.85 9.67
C SER A 29 -11.23 -28.29 8.27
N SER A 30 -10.53 -27.17 8.12
CA SER A 30 -10.01 -26.70 6.85
C SER A 30 -8.56 -27.07 6.72
N PRO A 31 -8.19 -28.07 5.90
CA PRO A 31 -6.82 -28.30 5.53
C PRO A 31 -6.55 -27.46 4.26
N ALA A 32 -5.65 -26.52 4.31
CA ALA A 32 -4.87 -25.95 3.20
C ALA A 32 -4.37 -24.50 3.39
N ALA A 33 -4.58 -23.86 4.55
CA ALA A 33 -4.10 -22.50 4.77
C ALA A 33 -2.64 -22.39 5.26
N SER A 34 -1.97 -23.51 5.53
CA SER A 34 -0.70 -23.50 6.28
C SER A 34 0.57 -23.34 5.43
N SER A 35 0.50 -23.58 4.12
CA SER A 35 1.72 -23.56 3.26
C SER A 35 2.00 -22.20 2.61
N ALA A 36 0.98 -21.39 2.37
CA ALA A 36 1.15 -20.07 1.74
C ALA A 36 1.58 -18.95 2.72
N ALA A 37 1.46 -19.18 4.03
CA ALA A 37 1.79 -18.19 5.05
C ALA A 37 3.31 -18.10 5.33
N ALA A 38 4.09 -19.13 5.00
CA ALA A 38 5.51 -19.21 5.32
C ALA A 38 6.42 -18.35 4.41
N ASP A 39 5.95 -17.95 3.23
CA ASP A 39 6.74 -17.23 2.21
C ASP A 39 6.40 -15.74 2.09
N ARG A 40 5.44 -15.24 2.88
CA ARG A 40 5.03 -13.82 2.77
C ARG A 40 6.01 -12.92 3.50
N PRO A 41 6.29 -11.72 2.95
CA PRO A 41 7.10 -10.73 3.63
C PRO A 41 6.42 -10.26 4.93
N THR A 42 7.22 -9.94 5.93
CA THR A 42 6.73 -9.37 7.20
C THR A 42 6.53 -7.86 7.11
N ALA A 43 7.16 -7.22 6.13
CA ALA A 43 7.03 -5.80 5.85
C ALA A 43 7.23 -5.52 4.36
N GLU A 44 6.77 -4.36 3.92
CA GLU A 44 6.85 -3.89 2.55
C GLU A 44 7.25 -2.42 2.50
N ILE A 45 7.98 -2.07 1.43
CA ILE A 45 8.33 -0.70 1.09
C ILE A 45 7.85 -0.43 -0.33
N PHE A 46 7.13 0.69 -0.52
CA PHE A 46 6.66 1.16 -1.82
C PHE A 46 7.47 2.38 -2.22
N ALA A 47 8.22 2.28 -3.32
CA ALA A 47 9.16 3.32 -3.73
C ALA A 47 9.32 3.40 -5.25
N THR A 48 9.78 4.55 -5.73
CA THR A 48 10.08 4.85 -7.14
C THR A 48 11.47 5.47 -7.28
N ASP A 49 12.02 5.50 -8.48
CA ASP A 49 13.22 6.31 -8.80
C ASP A 49 12.85 7.62 -9.51
N ASN A 50 11.55 7.89 -9.69
CA ASN A 50 11.04 9.07 -10.37
C ASN A 50 10.24 9.96 -9.41
N THR A 51 10.67 11.21 -9.29
CA THR A 51 10.02 12.23 -8.44
C THR A 51 9.14 13.20 -9.24
N ALA A 52 9.03 13.03 -10.56
CA ALA A 52 8.20 13.90 -11.39
C ALA A 52 6.71 13.53 -11.22
N VAL A 53 5.88 14.56 -11.16
CA VAL A 53 4.42 14.39 -11.24
C VAL A 53 4.06 14.02 -12.68
N ILE A 54 3.40 12.88 -12.87
CA ILE A 54 2.94 12.38 -14.17
C ILE A 54 1.42 12.45 -14.18
N THR A 55 0.87 13.16 -15.16
CA THR A 55 -0.59 13.33 -15.34
C THR A 55 -1.10 12.69 -16.63
N ASP A 56 -0.18 12.31 -17.51
CA ASP A 56 -0.48 11.62 -18.77
C ASP A 56 -0.31 10.10 -18.56
N PRO A 57 -1.36 9.28 -18.72
CA PRO A 57 -1.27 7.83 -18.59
C PRO A 57 -0.35 7.18 -19.65
N ASP A 58 -0.09 7.85 -20.76
CA ASP A 58 0.76 7.36 -21.83
C ASP A 58 2.23 7.86 -21.72
N ASP A 59 2.58 8.50 -20.62
CA ASP A 59 3.94 8.98 -20.37
C ASP A 59 4.95 7.83 -20.45
N PRO A 60 6.01 7.93 -21.29
CA PRO A 60 6.97 6.84 -21.46
C PRO A 60 7.71 6.44 -20.19
N ARG A 61 7.78 7.30 -19.15
CA ARG A 61 8.34 6.97 -17.85
C ARG A 61 7.54 5.89 -17.12
N LEU A 62 6.23 5.77 -17.42
CA LEU A 62 5.37 4.73 -16.86
C LEU A 62 5.64 3.33 -17.48
N HIS A 63 6.39 3.26 -18.58
CA HIS A 63 6.71 2.00 -19.25
C HIS A 63 8.02 1.37 -18.76
N THR A 64 8.77 2.02 -17.87
CA THR A 64 10.03 1.50 -17.36
C THR A 64 9.85 0.27 -16.49
N ARG A 65 10.83 -0.63 -16.48
CA ARG A 65 10.81 -1.83 -15.62
C ARG A 65 11.46 -1.62 -14.27
N LEU A 66 12.09 -0.46 -14.05
CA LEU A 66 12.80 -0.12 -12.81
C LEU A 66 13.82 -1.21 -12.38
N THR A 67 14.48 -1.87 -13.33
CA THR A 67 15.35 -3.02 -13.04
C THR A 67 16.59 -2.62 -12.24
N ARG A 68 17.22 -1.49 -12.59
CA ARG A 68 18.37 -0.97 -11.87
C ARG A 68 17.97 -0.55 -10.45
N PHE A 69 16.88 0.16 -10.34
CA PHE A 69 16.29 0.58 -9.07
C PHE A 69 15.99 -0.62 -8.15
N ASP A 70 15.36 -1.69 -8.69
CA ASP A 70 15.13 -2.93 -7.95
C ASP A 70 16.43 -3.50 -7.37
N HIS A 71 17.48 -3.58 -8.19
CA HIS A 71 18.76 -4.12 -7.75
C HIS A 71 19.42 -3.27 -6.64
N GLU A 72 19.40 -1.96 -6.80
CA GLU A 72 19.99 -1.01 -5.87
C GLU A 72 19.24 -0.99 -4.52
N VAL A 73 17.89 -0.97 -4.53
CA VAL A 73 17.08 -1.02 -3.30
C VAL A 73 17.29 -2.34 -2.56
N ARG A 74 17.33 -3.47 -3.25
CA ARG A 74 17.67 -4.77 -2.62
C ARG A 74 19.07 -4.75 -2.00
N GLY A 75 20.01 -4.02 -2.59
CA GLY A 75 21.34 -3.77 -2.02
C GLY A 75 21.26 -2.98 -0.70
N ILE A 76 20.48 -1.90 -0.69
CA ILE A 76 20.25 -1.07 0.52
C ILE A 76 19.63 -1.95 1.63
N VAL A 77 18.59 -2.73 1.32
CA VAL A 77 17.93 -3.63 2.29
C VAL A 77 18.95 -4.58 2.93
N ARG A 78 19.79 -5.26 2.12
CA ARG A 78 20.81 -6.19 2.62
C ARG A 78 21.89 -5.50 3.46
N ALA A 79 22.34 -4.32 3.02
CA ALA A 79 23.36 -3.53 3.73
C ALA A 79 22.90 -3.09 5.13
N ASN A 80 21.57 -3.02 5.34
CA ASN A 80 20.97 -2.69 6.63
C ASN A 80 20.49 -3.93 7.42
N GLY A 81 20.99 -5.12 7.08
CA GLY A 81 20.76 -6.36 7.85
C GLY A 81 19.40 -7.02 7.64
N ALA A 82 18.56 -6.49 6.77
CA ALA A 82 17.27 -7.06 6.42
C ALA A 82 17.38 -7.99 5.19
N THR A 83 16.33 -8.79 4.96
CA THR A 83 16.28 -9.75 3.85
C THR A 83 15.24 -9.35 2.82
N PRO A 84 15.64 -8.93 1.61
CA PRO A 84 14.68 -8.70 0.52
C PRO A 84 14.14 -10.06 0.02
N VAL A 85 12.82 -10.21 0.00
CA VAL A 85 12.14 -11.47 -0.37
C VAL A 85 11.63 -11.41 -1.80
N ALA A 86 10.79 -10.40 -2.10
CA ALA A 86 10.14 -10.23 -3.39
C ALA A 86 10.22 -8.77 -3.83
N SER A 87 9.96 -8.52 -5.11
CA SER A 87 9.70 -7.18 -5.62
C SER A 87 8.71 -7.28 -6.78
N LYS A 88 7.66 -6.46 -6.71
CA LYS A 88 6.63 -6.37 -7.74
C LYS A 88 6.70 -4.99 -8.40
N LEU A 89 6.55 -4.97 -9.71
CA LEU A 89 6.44 -3.73 -10.49
C LEU A 89 4.99 -3.24 -10.42
N LEU A 90 4.81 -1.95 -10.15
CA LEU A 90 3.51 -1.35 -9.88
C LEU A 90 3.20 -0.20 -10.84
N GLU A 91 1.92 -0.06 -11.13
CA GLU A 91 1.30 1.10 -11.74
C GLU A 91 0.43 1.76 -10.67
N GLY A 92 0.88 2.88 -10.13
CA GLY A 92 0.17 3.63 -9.12
C GLY A 92 -0.78 4.66 -9.75
N VAL A 93 -1.96 4.84 -9.16
CA VAL A 93 -2.90 5.90 -9.49
C VAL A 93 -3.29 6.60 -8.21
N PHE A 94 -3.03 7.92 -8.15
CA PHE A 94 -3.24 8.73 -6.97
C PHE A 94 -4.01 10.01 -7.34
N TRP A 95 -4.83 10.48 -6.42
CA TRP A 95 -5.50 11.76 -6.60
C TRP A 95 -4.66 12.90 -6.04
N SER A 96 -4.31 13.87 -6.89
CA SER A 96 -3.67 15.10 -6.46
C SER A 96 -4.72 16.15 -6.09
N GLY A 97 -4.81 16.46 -4.80
CA GLY A 97 -5.69 17.53 -4.29
C GLY A 97 -5.32 18.91 -4.83
N ASP A 98 -4.03 19.15 -5.07
CA ASP A 98 -3.52 20.44 -5.58
C ASP A 98 -3.81 20.61 -7.07
N LEU A 99 -3.60 19.56 -7.85
CA LEU A 99 -3.83 19.58 -9.30
C LEU A 99 -5.29 19.30 -9.69
N LYS A 100 -6.12 18.83 -8.74
CA LYS A 100 -7.51 18.40 -8.97
C LYS A 100 -7.66 17.34 -10.05
N GLN A 101 -6.69 16.45 -10.17
CA GLN A 101 -6.70 15.34 -11.12
C GLN A 101 -5.94 14.13 -10.61
N ALA A 102 -6.15 13.00 -11.26
CA ALA A 102 -5.36 11.80 -11.00
C ALA A 102 -3.93 11.97 -11.52
N THR A 103 -2.99 11.43 -10.78
CA THR A 103 -1.57 11.33 -11.13
C THR A 103 -1.15 9.88 -11.18
N TYR A 104 -0.12 9.61 -11.95
CA TYR A 104 0.37 8.26 -12.20
C TYR A 104 1.79 8.13 -11.69
N GLU A 105 2.13 6.92 -11.25
CA GLU A 105 3.48 6.61 -10.81
C GLU A 105 3.87 5.21 -11.25
N ARG A 106 5.10 5.07 -11.73
CA ARG A 106 5.73 3.77 -11.89
C ARG A 106 6.61 3.52 -10.69
N SER A 107 6.26 2.50 -9.92
CA SER A 107 6.92 2.19 -8.65
C SER A 107 7.15 0.69 -8.47
N ARG A 108 7.75 0.33 -7.36
CA ARG A 108 7.90 -1.08 -6.96
C ARG A 108 7.54 -1.25 -5.50
N GLU A 109 6.91 -2.39 -5.23
CA GLU A 109 6.78 -2.96 -3.90
C GLU A 109 8.00 -3.85 -3.62
N PHE A 110 8.60 -3.70 -2.46
CA PHE A 110 9.70 -4.52 -1.96
C PHE A 110 9.27 -5.25 -0.71
N GLY A 111 9.08 -6.57 -0.79
CA GLY A 111 8.84 -7.42 0.37
C GLY A 111 10.13 -7.64 1.15
N ILE A 112 10.06 -7.49 2.48
CA ILE A 112 11.21 -7.52 3.37
C ILE A 112 10.91 -8.41 4.57
N ASN A 113 11.90 -9.24 4.95
CA ASN A 113 11.89 -10.03 6.16
C ASN A 113 13.04 -9.65 7.10
N ARG A 114 12.95 -10.08 8.35
CA ARG A 114 13.96 -9.85 9.39
C ARG A 114 14.21 -8.36 9.66
N VAL A 115 13.13 -7.59 9.73
CA VAL A 115 13.18 -6.16 10.03
C VAL A 115 12.14 -5.81 11.08
N GLY A 116 12.53 -5.05 12.09
CA GLY A 116 11.61 -4.38 13.02
C GLY A 116 11.19 -3.01 12.50
N ARG A 117 10.31 -2.33 13.23
CA ARG A 117 9.79 -1.01 12.86
C ARG A 117 10.90 0.00 12.56
N ASP A 118 11.80 0.20 13.54
CA ASP A 118 12.87 1.20 13.40
C ASP A 118 13.82 0.90 12.24
N GLY A 119 14.13 -0.39 12.02
CA GLY A 119 14.95 -0.83 10.89
C GLY A 119 14.25 -0.61 9.55
N LEU A 120 12.94 -0.85 9.48
CA LEU A 120 12.12 -0.60 8.29
C LEU A 120 12.10 0.90 7.95
N HIS A 121 11.88 1.76 8.96
CA HIS A 121 11.90 3.21 8.79
C HIS A 121 13.28 3.72 8.39
N HIS A 122 14.34 3.18 8.99
CA HIS A 122 15.70 3.53 8.59
C HIS A 122 15.97 3.21 7.11
N ILE A 123 15.61 1.99 6.67
CA ILE A 123 15.76 1.57 5.26
C ILE A 123 14.96 2.48 4.33
N ALA A 124 13.70 2.76 4.67
CA ALA A 124 12.84 3.65 3.90
C ALA A 124 13.42 5.08 3.81
N GLY A 125 13.94 5.62 4.91
CA GLY A 125 14.61 6.93 4.94
C GLY A 125 15.89 6.97 4.09
N VAL A 126 16.67 5.88 4.06
CA VAL A 126 17.82 5.76 3.16
C VAL A 126 17.38 5.77 1.70
N ILE A 127 16.31 5.05 1.36
CA ILE A 127 15.74 5.03 0.00
C ILE A 127 15.21 6.42 -0.37
N ALA A 128 14.40 7.05 0.48
CA ALA A 128 13.86 8.38 0.26
C ALA A 128 14.98 9.39 -0.04
N LYS A 129 16.04 9.40 0.78
CA LYS A 129 17.19 10.28 0.59
C LYS A 129 17.96 9.98 -0.69
N THR A 130 18.20 8.70 -1.01
CA THR A 130 19.00 8.28 -2.17
C THR A 130 18.32 8.67 -3.48
N TYR A 131 17.00 8.57 -3.54
CA TYR A 131 16.21 8.84 -4.76
C TYR A 131 15.46 10.17 -4.70
N HIS A 132 15.76 11.02 -3.72
CA HIS A 132 15.17 12.36 -3.55
C HIS A 132 13.64 12.34 -3.47
N GLN A 133 13.06 11.28 -2.91
CA GLN A 133 11.64 11.18 -2.68
C GLN A 133 11.25 12.01 -1.45
N GLU A 134 10.09 12.67 -1.50
CA GLU A 134 9.55 13.40 -0.36
C GLU A 134 9.24 12.43 0.80
N SER A 135 8.69 11.28 0.46
CA SER A 135 8.46 10.18 1.41
C SER A 135 8.36 8.84 0.69
N VAL A 136 8.60 7.79 1.44
CA VAL A 136 8.46 6.38 1.02
C VAL A 136 7.43 5.73 1.93
N LEU A 137 6.44 5.06 1.35
CA LEU A 137 5.42 4.35 2.10
C LEU A 137 5.98 3.02 2.59
N THR A 138 5.81 2.74 3.88
CA THR A 138 6.07 1.44 4.50
C THR A 138 4.77 0.80 4.95
N PHE A 139 4.70 -0.52 4.90
CA PHE A 139 3.64 -1.31 5.50
C PHE A 139 4.25 -2.49 6.24
N ARG A 140 3.97 -2.62 7.55
CA ARG A 140 4.42 -3.73 8.38
C ARG A 140 3.22 -4.59 8.76
N ARG A 141 3.26 -5.86 8.41
CA ARG A 141 2.17 -6.80 8.69
C ARG A 141 2.11 -7.15 10.17
N LEU A 142 0.96 -6.92 10.78
CA LEU A 142 0.69 -7.15 12.19
C LEU A 142 -0.61 -7.96 12.38
N PRO A 143 -0.76 -8.66 13.50
CA PRO A 143 -2.05 -9.22 13.88
C PRO A 143 -3.12 -8.12 13.99
N PRO A 144 -4.37 -8.41 13.62
CA PRO A 144 -5.46 -7.41 13.71
C PRO A 144 -5.73 -6.92 15.14
N THR A 145 -5.28 -7.67 16.15
CA THR A 145 -5.40 -7.34 17.58
C THR A 145 -4.21 -6.55 18.13
N SER A 146 -3.18 -6.30 17.34
CA SER A 146 -2.05 -5.49 17.77
C SER A 146 -2.48 -4.04 18.01
N PRO A 147 -2.03 -3.39 19.10
CA PRO A 147 -2.32 -1.99 19.35
C PRO A 147 -1.67 -1.04 18.34
N GLU A 148 -0.67 -1.53 17.60
CA GLU A 148 0.00 -0.76 16.55
C GLU A 148 -0.70 -0.88 15.20
N THR A 149 -1.70 -1.76 15.06
CA THR A 149 -2.43 -1.92 13.79
C THR A 149 -3.34 -0.73 13.56
N ASP A 150 -3.03 0.08 12.55
CA ASP A 150 -3.76 1.28 12.16
C ASP A 150 -4.19 1.27 10.68
N ALA A 151 -3.73 0.30 9.92
CA ALA A 151 -3.99 0.19 8.49
C ALA A 151 -4.28 -1.25 8.06
N LEU A 152 -4.79 -1.36 6.85
CA LEU A 152 -4.97 -2.61 6.13
C LEU A 152 -4.48 -2.48 4.70
N GLU A 153 -3.98 -3.59 4.18
CA GLU A 153 -3.64 -3.79 2.78
C GLU A 153 -4.65 -4.78 2.19
N ILE A 154 -5.23 -4.41 1.06
CA ILE A 154 -6.18 -5.23 0.32
C ILE A 154 -5.52 -5.62 -1.00
N GLU A 155 -5.32 -6.91 -1.21
CA GLU A 155 -4.87 -7.46 -2.48
C GLU A 155 -6.04 -8.15 -3.20
N ALA A 156 -6.25 -7.83 -4.49
CA ALA A 156 -7.29 -8.45 -5.29
C ALA A 156 -6.87 -8.55 -6.75
N ALA A 157 -7.25 -9.64 -7.43
CA ALA A 157 -6.95 -9.82 -8.84
C ALA A 157 -8.03 -9.21 -9.76
N GLY A 158 -7.67 -8.97 -11.04
CA GLY A 158 -8.60 -8.56 -12.08
C GLY A 158 -8.87 -7.05 -12.16
N VAL A 159 -8.01 -6.23 -11.58
CA VAL A 159 -8.10 -4.76 -11.65
C VAL A 159 -7.02 -4.22 -12.58
N SER A 160 -7.37 -3.24 -13.41
CA SER A 160 -6.40 -2.47 -14.23
C SER A 160 -6.17 -1.08 -13.66
N ALA A 161 -5.04 -0.47 -14.00
CA ALA A 161 -4.73 0.91 -13.59
C ALA A 161 -5.78 1.91 -14.15
N SER A 162 -6.27 1.69 -15.38
CA SER A 162 -7.32 2.54 -15.97
C SER A 162 -8.63 2.46 -15.19
N ARG A 163 -9.03 1.25 -14.76
CA ARG A 163 -10.24 1.09 -13.94
C ARG A 163 -10.09 1.75 -12.58
N LEU A 164 -8.93 1.58 -11.94
CA LEU A 164 -8.62 2.27 -10.69
C LEU A 164 -8.70 3.79 -10.84
N HIS A 165 -8.15 4.34 -11.95
CA HIS A 165 -8.25 5.75 -12.30
C HIS A 165 -9.71 6.21 -12.39
N ASP A 166 -10.53 5.52 -13.19
CA ASP A 166 -11.91 5.92 -13.46
C ASP A 166 -12.75 5.93 -12.19
N GLU A 167 -12.57 4.94 -11.32
CA GLU A 167 -13.28 4.87 -10.04
C GLU A 167 -12.79 5.94 -9.04
N LEU A 168 -11.50 6.26 -8.99
CA LEU A 168 -11.00 7.38 -8.17
C LEU A 168 -11.53 8.74 -8.65
N VAL A 169 -11.71 8.91 -9.95
CA VAL A 169 -12.31 10.13 -10.51
C VAL A 169 -13.80 10.20 -10.17
N ALA A 170 -14.51 9.07 -10.25
CA ALA A 170 -15.95 8.98 -10.04
C ALA A 170 -16.36 9.03 -8.56
N ASP A 171 -15.50 8.59 -7.63
CA ASP A 171 -15.80 8.48 -6.19
C ASP A 171 -15.00 9.49 -5.35
N PRO A 172 -15.57 10.70 -5.09
CA PRO A 172 -14.89 11.71 -4.28
C PRO A 172 -14.60 11.27 -2.85
N VAL A 173 -15.43 10.39 -2.26
CA VAL A 173 -15.25 9.93 -0.89
C VAL A 173 -14.07 8.97 -0.79
N ALA A 174 -13.99 7.99 -1.70
CA ALA A 174 -12.86 7.08 -1.78
C ALA A 174 -11.57 7.85 -2.12
N ARG A 175 -11.63 8.76 -3.08
CA ARG A 175 -10.53 9.62 -3.48
C ARG A 175 -9.92 10.43 -2.34
N ASP A 176 -10.76 11.05 -1.51
CA ASP A 176 -10.31 11.93 -0.43
C ASP A 176 -9.80 11.14 0.79
N LYS A 177 -10.30 9.92 1.01
CA LYS A 177 -9.94 9.08 2.16
C LYS A 177 -8.90 8.03 1.86
N LEU A 178 -9.03 7.31 0.75
CA LEU A 178 -8.09 6.25 0.36
C LEU A 178 -6.86 6.81 -0.36
N GLY A 179 -7.02 7.93 -1.06
CA GLY A 179 -5.93 8.66 -1.71
C GLY A 179 -5.40 8.05 -3.00
N GLY A 180 -5.59 6.75 -3.20
CA GLY A 180 -5.09 6.04 -4.38
C GLY A 180 -4.80 4.57 -4.11
N GLY A 181 -4.21 3.92 -5.08
CA GLY A 181 -3.80 2.54 -5.01
C GLY A 181 -2.82 2.21 -6.14
N SER A 182 -2.35 0.99 -6.16
CA SER A 182 -1.45 0.49 -7.20
C SER A 182 -1.96 -0.81 -7.77
N VAL A 183 -1.61 -1.08 -9.02
CA VAL A 183 -1.90 -2.34 -9.69
C VAL A 183 -0.59 -2.95 -10.18
N THR A 184 -0.37 -4.23 -9.94
CA THR A 184 0.78 -4.94 -10.52
C THR A 184 0.57 -5.13 -12.02
N VAL A 185 1.64 -5.34 -12.78
CA VAL A 185 1.57 -5.55 -14.24
C VAL A 185 0.72 -6.77 -14.64
N ASP A 186 0.47 -7.70 -13.72
CA ASP A 186 -0.40 -8.86 -13.92
C ASP A 186 -1.85 -8.62 -13.42
N GLY A 187 -2.20 -7.36 -13.10
CA GLY A 187 -3.58 -6.96 -12.78
C GLY A 187 -4.02 -7.25 -11.36
N ARG A 188 -3.10 -7.28 -10.39
CA ARG A 188 -3.42 -7.37 -8.97
C ARG A 188 -3.48 -5.97 -8.35
N LEU A 189 -4.61 -5.59 -7.81
CA LEU A 189 -4.79 -4.40 -6.98
C LEU A 189 -3.99 -4.56 -5.67
N ILE A 190 -3.34 -3.48 -5.25
CA ILE A 190 -2.79 -3.27 -3.92
C ILE A 190 -3.35 -1.94 -3.42
N LEU A 191 -4.25 -1.99 -2.44
CA LEU A 191 -4.88 -0.83 -1.85
C LEU A 191 -4.55 -0.78 -0.36
N ILE A 192 -3.91 0.30 0.10
CA ILE A 192 -3.61 0.51 1.51
C ILE A 192 -4.55 1.58 2.04
N ALA A 193 -5.29 1.24 3.11
CA ALA A 193 -6.29 2.09 3.70
C ALA A 193 -6.14 2.19 5.23
N PRO A 194 -6.61 3.28 5.87
CA PRO A 194 -6.75 3.31 7.31
C PRO A 194 -7.67 2.19 7.80
N LEU A 195 -7.37 1.61 8.95
CA LEU A 195 -8.18 0.53 9.54
C LEU A 195 -9.65 0.95 9.72
N GLY A 196 -9.89 2.20 10.10
CA GLY A 196 -11.24 2.76 10.29
C GLY A 196 -12.06 2.89 8.99
N ASP A 197 -11.41 2.85 7.83
CA ASP A 197 -12.04 2.99 6.52
C ASP A 197 -12.25 1.63 5.80
N LEU A 198 -12.16 0.50 6.51
CA LEU A 198 -12.43 -0.83 5.96
C LEU A 198 -13.78 -0.93 5.22
N PRO A 199 -14.91 -0.39 5.75
CA PRO A 199 -16.18 -0.42 5.02
C PRO A 199 -16.10 0.33 3.67
N LEU A 200 -15.47 1.50 3.65
CA LEU A 200 -15.26 2.29 2.43
C LEU A 200 -14.35 1.55 1.44
N ALA A 201 -13.25 0.98 1.92
CA ALA A 201 -12.32 0.24 1.08
C ALA A 201 -13.00 -0.98 0.44
N ARG A 202 -13.88 -1.68 1.19
CA ARG A 202 -14.69 -2.78 0.67
C ARG A 202 -15.68 -2.32 -0.39
N GLU A 203 -16.37 -1.20 -0.17
CA GLU A 203 -17.30 -0.63 -1.16
C GLU A 203 -16.54 -0.21 -2.43
N PHE A 204 -15.41 0.46 -2.28
CA PHE A 204 -14.58 0.88 -3.40
C PHE A 204 -14.05 -0.30 -4.21
N THR A 205 -13.55 -1.35 -3.57
CA THR A 205 -13.11 -2.57 -4.28
C THR A 205 -14.25 -3.28 -5.00
N ALA A 206 -15.48 -3.24 -4.47
CA ALA A 206 -16.66 -3.76 -5.18
C ALA A 206 -16.96 -2.95 -6.46
N LYS A 207 -16.80 -1.62 -6.46
CA LYS A 207 -16.91 -0.76 -7.65
C LYS A 207 -15.85 -1.12 -8.69
N LEU A 208 -14.64 -1.51 -8.24
CA LEU A 208 -13.60 -2.05 -9.11
C LEU A 208 -13.92 -3.45 -9.68
N GLY A 209 -15.05 -4.05 -9.29
CA GLY A 209 -15.50 -5.38 -9.73
C GLY A 209 -14.81 -6.53 -9.01
N VAL A 210 -14.21 -6.27 -7.88
CA VAL A 210 -13.59 -7.29 -7.03
C VAL A 210 -14.66 -8.03 -6.25
N ASP A 211 -14.65 -9.36 -6.30
CA ASP A 211 -15.36 -10.18 -5.33
C ASP A 211 -14.59 -10.18 -4.01
N TRP A 212 -15.18 -9.56 -2.98
CA TRP A 212 -14.56 -9.46 -1.66
C TRP A 212 -14.21 -10.82 -1.04
N GLN A 213 -14.90 -11.89 -1.40
CA GLN A 213 -14.59 -13.22 -0.91
C GLN A 213 -13.26 -13.76 -1.43
N THR A 214 -12.77 -13.21 -2.53
CA THR A 214 -11.48 -13.57 -3.14
C THR A 214 -10.36 -12.59 -2.77
N ALA A 215 -10.71 -11.45 -2.20
CA ALA A 215 -9.73 -10.46 -1.75
C ALA A 215 -8.96 -10.98 -0.52
N GLN A 216 -7.67 -10.66 -0.49
CA GLN A 216 -6.83 -10.91 0.67
C GLN A 216 -6.68 -9.60 1.45
N VAL A 217 -6.99 -9.65 2.74
CA VAL A 217 -6.88 -8.48 3.63
C VAL A 217 -5.80 -8.76 4.65
N HIS A 218 -4.80 -7.92 4.66
CA HIS A 218 -3.70 -7.94 5.63
C HIS A 218 -3.81 -6.74 6.55
N TYR A 219 -3.55 -6.96 7.81
CA TYR A 219 -3.57 -5.92 8.83
C TYR A 219 -2.13 -5.51 9.15
N GLY A 220 -1.95 -4.25 9.52
CA GLY A 220 -0.62 -3.74 9.81
C GLY A 220 -0.61 -2.29 10.28
N ASP A 221 0.58 -1.74 10.36
CA ASP A 221 0.81 -0.32 10.47
C ASP A 221 1.42 0.21 9.17
N ARG A 222 1.08 1.44 8.84
CA ARG A 222 1.63 2.16 7.69
C ARG A 222 2.27 3.47 8.11
N GLU A 223 3.36 3.81 7.45
CA GLU A 223 4.00 5.10 7.68
C GLU A 223 4.62 5.64 6.40
N PHE A 224 4.53 6.97 6.24
CA PHE A 224 5.27 7.70 5.21
C PHE A 224 6.56 8.22 5.85
N VAL A 225 7.71 7.69 5.39
CA VAL A 225 9.04 8.00 5.89
C VAL A 225 9.77 8.89 4.90
N GLY A 226 10.21 10.08 5.32
CA GLY A 226 10.94 11.05 4.51
C GLY A 226 12.02 11.76 5.27
#